data_1854579626bcf7bf7b9279c703bb6bc8
#
_entry.id   1854579626bcf7bf7b9279c703bb6bc8
#
_cell.length_a   1.000
_cell.length_b   1.000
_cell.length_c   1.000
_cell.angle_alpha   90.00
_cell.angle_beta   90.00
_cell.angle_gamma   90.00
#
_symmetry.space_group_name_H-M   'P 1'
#
loop_
_entity.id
_entity.type
_entity.pdbx_description
1 polymer ?
#
loop_
_entity_poly.entity_id
_entity_poly.type
_entity_poly.pdbx_seq_one_letter_code
_entity_poly.pdbx_strand_id
1 'polypeptide(L)'
;LQLENGLIKIPQYATELKNIRLRLSAHRSGQIDINGNIGTPDGNLDASGVLHLAPTRLDLRLAGKNMLIADAKTMMVSISPDFRITIDPASGIVVNGKIQVPKANISIPDMSGGVEISDDVVIVNEETQKKPLAAVEPPVPLNANIEILLGDKVYFKNKDVNIRLKGGITIIERPKRPLTAKG
;
A
#
# COMPACT_ATOMS: atom_id res chain seq x y z
N LEU A 1 -8.41 4.15 -25.27
CA LEU A 1 -8.31 5.29 -24.35
C LEU A 1 -6.86 5.40 -23.91
N GLN A 2 -6.33 6.62 -23.81
CA GLN A 2 -4.97 6.88 -23.39
C GLN A 2 -4.94 8.07 -22.43
N LEU A 3 -4.23 7.92 -21.30
CA LEU A 3 -3.85 8.98 -20.38
C LEU A 3 -2.33 9.15 -20.47
N GLU A 4 -1.86 10.38 -20.53
CA GLU A 4 -0.44 10.71 -20.56
C GLU A 4 -0.11 11.83 -19.57
N ASN A 5 1.12 11.78 -19.05
CA ASN A 5 1.66 12.82 -18.16
C ASN A 5 0.83 13.11 -16.91
N GLY A 6 0.12 12.11 -16.36
CA GLY A 6 -0.58 12.24 -15.10
C GLY A 6 0.40 12.54 -13.94
N LEU A 7 -0.09 13.30 -12.96
CA LEU A 7 0.63 13.65 -11.73
C LEU A 7 -0.30 13.46 -10.54
N ILE A 8 0.15 12.73 -9.53
CA ILE A 8 -0.53 12.60 -8.24
C ILE A 8 0.43 13.03 -7.14
N LYS A 9 0.02 13.96 -6.30
CA LYS A 9 0.75 14.38 -5.11
C LYS A 9 0.12 13.76 -3.88
N ILE A 10 0.96 13.20 -2.99
CA ILE A 10 0.53 12.60 -1.72
C ILE A 10 1.23 13.37 -0.58
N PRO A 11 0.66 14.52 -0.15
CA PRO A 11 1.33 15.44 0.77
C PRO A 11 1.72 14.81 2.10
N GLN A 12 0.89 13.93 2.64
CA GLN A 12 1.13 13.24 3.92
C GLN A 12 2.40 12.39 3.94
N TYR A 13 2.86 11.93 2.78
CA TYR A 13 4.09 11.16 2.63
C TYR A 13 5.19 11.92 1.90
N ALA A 14 4.97 13.21 1.59
CA ALA A 14 5.85 14.07 0.82
C ALA A 14 6.33 13.40 -0.49
N THR A 15 5.44 12.66 -1.16
CA THR A 15 5.78 11.94 -2.38
C THR A 15 4.92 12.37 -3.56
N GLU A 16 5.47 12.19 -4.76
CA GLU A 16 4.81 12.49 -6.02
C GLU A 16 4.94 11.31 -6.98
N LEU A 17 3.82 10.91 -7.56
CA LEU A 17 3.76 9.96 -8.67
C LEU A 17 3.68 10.75 -9.95
N LYS A 18 4.68 10.59 -10.82
CA LYS A 18 4.85 11.40 -12.05
C LYS A 18 4.76 10.53 -13.30
N ASN A 19 4.60 11.20 -14.43
CA ASN A 19 4.60 10.55 -15.74
C ASN A 19 3.63 9.36 -15.81
N ILE A 20 2.49 9.49 -15.14
CA ILE A 20 1.48 8.44 -15.15
C ILE A 20 0.96 8.31 -16.57
N ARG A 21 1.16 7.14 -17.15
CA ARG A 21 0.65 6.75 -18.46
C ARG A 21 -0.26 5.54 -18.29
N LEU A 22 -1.40 5.57 -18.95
CA LEU A 22 -2.34 4.46 -18.98
C LEU A 22 -2.88 4.31 -20.40
N ARG A 23 -2.80 3.11 -20.94
CA ARG A 23 -3.38 2.75 -22.24
C ARG A 23 -4.36 1.62 -22.06
N LEU A 24 -5.57 1.83 -22.54
CA LEU A 24 -6.63 0.83 -22.58
C LEU A 24 -6.95 0.53 -24.05
N SER A 25 -6.83 -0.72 -24.45
CA SER A 25 -7.09 -1.18 -25.84
C SER A 25 -8.23 -2.19 -25.82
N ALA A 26 -9.36 -1.82 -26.38
CA ALA A 26 -10.53 -2.70 -26.47
C ALA A 26 -10.47 -3.58 -27.73
N HIS A 27 -10.84 -4.83 -27.57
CA HIS A 27 -10.92 -5.83 -28.63
C HIS A 27 -12.37 -6.24 -28.89
N ARG A 28 -12.67 -6.67 -30.12
CA ARG A 28 -14.01 -7.18 -30.49
C ARG A 28 -14.43 -8.44 -29.72
N SER A 29 -13.46 -9.14 -29.12
CA SER A 29 -13.69 -10.31 -28.26
C SER A 29 -14.28 -9.97 -26.89
N GLY A 30 -14.55 -8.70 -26.59
CA GLY A 30 -15.00 -8.28 -25.25
C GLY A 30 -13.86 -8.23 -24.21
N GLN A 31 -12.63 -8.10 -24.67
CA GLN A 31 -11.45 -7.91 -23.82
C GLN A 31 -10.93 -6.48 -23.92
N ILE A 32 -10.39 -5.98 -22.82
CA ILE A 32 -9.70 -4.69 -22.75
C ILE A 32 -8.33 -4.92 -22.16
N ASP A 33 -7.29 -4.73 -22.95
CA ASP A 33 -5.91 -4.74 -22.48
C ASP A 33 -5.62 -3.46 -21.70
N ILE A 34 -4.94 -3.62 -20.57
CA ILE A 34 -4.54 -2.54 -19.67
C ILE A 34 -3.01 -2.51 -19.63
N ASN A 35 -2.42 -1.37 -19.98
CA ASN A 35 -1.00 -1.13 -19.85
C ASN A 35 -0.79 0.23 -19.19
N GLY A 36 -0.04 0.28 -18.13
CA GLY A 36 0.23 1.50 -17.38
C GLY A 36 1.66 1.56 -16.90
N ASN A 37 2.13 2.78 -16.69
CA ASN A 37 3.42 3.06 -16.07
C ASN A 37 3.30 4.29 -15.19
N ILE A 38 3.88 4.21 -14.00
CA ILE A 38 3.90 5.29 -13.00
C ILE A 38 5.35 5.51 -12.61
N GLY A 39 5.86 6.72 -12.77
CA GLY A 39 7.17 7.13 -12.30
C GLY A 39 7.11 7.65 -10.86
N THR A 40 8.13 7.32 -10.08
CA THR A 40 8.46 7.97 -8.80
C THR A 40 9.85 8.59 -8.91
N PRO A 41 10.29 9.44 -7.96
CA PRO A 41 11.61 10.06 -8.04
C PRO A 41 12.76 9.06 -8.27
N ASP A 42 12.71 7.88 -7.64
CA ASP A 42 13.80 6.90 -7.65
C ASP A 42 13.47 5.61 -8.40
N GLY A 43 12.24 5.47 -8.92
CA GLY A 43 11.81 4.21 -9.54
C GLY A 43 10.55 4.31 -10.35
N ASN A 44 9.98 3.16 -10.67
CA ASN A 44 8.78 3.06 -11.47
C ASN A 44 7.89 1.89 -11.03
N LEU A 45 6.62 1.96 -11.41
CA LEU A 45 5.64 0.88 -11.34
C LEU A 45 5.05 0.64 -12.72
N ASP A 46 5.12 -0.59 -13.18
CA ASP A 46 4.45 -1.05 -14.38
C ASP A 46 3.18 -1.83 -14.01
N ALA A 47 2.11 -1.54 -14.73
CA ALA A 47 0.85 -2.23 -14.62
C ALA A 47 0.50 -2.87 -15.97
N SER A 48 0.17 -4.14 -15.96
CA SER A 48 -0.30 -4.84 -17.17
C SER A 48 -1.42 -5.80 -16.82
N GLY A 49 -2.43 -5.90 -17.67
CA GLY A 49 -3.55 -6.77 -17.38
C GLY A 49 -4.58 -6.83 -18.47
N VAL A 50 -5.61 -7.61 -18.21
CA VAL A 50 -6.74 -7.81 -19.11
C VAL A 50 -8.04 -7.75 -18.30
N LEU A 51 -8.97 -6.93 -18.78
CA LEU A 51 -10.34 -6.92 -18.31
C LEU A 51 -11.22 -7.66 -19.32
N HIS A 52 -11.82 -8.75 -18.91
CA HIS A 52 -12.87 -9.46 -19.63
C HIS A 52 -14.22 -8.86 -19.27
N LEU A 53 -15.07 -8.59 -20.25
CA LEU A 53 -16.39 -7.99 -20.01
C LEU A 53 -17.48 -9.04 -19.81
N ALA A 54 -17.32 -10.23 -20.40
CA ALA A 54 -18.28 -11.33 -20.29
C ALA A 54 -17.55 -12.69 -20.30
N PRO A 55 -17.47 -13.41 -19.16
CA PRO A 55 -17.83 -12.94 -17.81
C PRO A 55 -16.88 -11.83 -17.34
N THR A 56 -17.39 -10.94 -16.48
CA THR A 56 -16.56 -9.84 -15.96
C THR A 56 -15.45 -10.38 -15.07
N ARG A 57 -14.21 -10.19 -15.50
CA ARG A 57 -13.02 -10.59 -14.75
C ARG A 57 -11.85 -9.67 -15.08
N LEU A 58 -11.14 -9.22 -14.07
CA LEU A 58 -9.91 -8.45 -14.21
C LEU A 58 -8.73 -9.30 -13.70
N ASP A 59 -7.73 -9.48 -14.56
CA ASP A 59 -6.42 -10.01 -14.19
C ASP A 59 -5.39 -8.90 -14.38
N LEU A 60 -4.72 -8.49 -13.29
CA LEU A 60 -3.77 -7.39 -13.28
C LEU A 60 -2.45 -7.81 -12.64
N ARG A 61 -1.36 -7.45 -13.24
CA ARG A 61 -0.01 -7.54 -12.69
C ARG A 61 0.53 -6.14 -12.45
N LEU A 62 1.07 -5.92 -11.25
CA LEU A 62 1.78 -4.70 -10.86
C LEU A 62 3.21 -5.09 -10.50
N ALA A 63 4.20 -4.51 -11.18
CA ALA A 63 5.59 -4.76 -10.90
C ALA A 63 6.35 -3.43 -10.82
N GLY A 64 7.01 -3.18 -9.70
CA GLY A 64 7.74 -1.94 -9.46
C GLY A 64 9.16 -2.17 -9.01
N LYS A 65 10.01 -1.17 -9.20
CA LYS A 65 11.40 -1.21 -8.77
C LYS A 65 11.77 0.12 -8.11
N ASN A 66 12.28 0.02 -6.87
CA ASN A 66 12.80 1.15 -6.10
C ASN A 66 11.84 2.36 -6.00
N MET A 67 10.54 2.09 -5.93
CA MET A 67 9.56 3.14 -5.83
C MET A 67 9.69 3.88 -4.50
N LEU A 68 9.97 5.16 -4.54
CA LEU A 68 9.94 6.02 -3.37
C LEU A 68 8.47 6.35 -3.04
N ILE A 69 7.94 5.72 -1.99
CA ILE A 69 6.54 5.86 -1.57
C ILE A 69 6.35 6.82 -0.40
N ALA A 70 7.43 7.14 0.29
CA ALA A 70 7.46 8.15 1.35
C ALA A 70 8.83 8.85 1.34
N ASP A 71 8.81 10.18 1.42
CA ASP A 71 10.02 11.04 1.48
C ASP A 71 9.78 12.21 2.47
N ALA A 72 9.22 11.90 3.62
CA ALA A 72 9.04 12.86 4.70
C ALA A 72 10.29 12.91 5.61
N LYS A 73 10.46 13.99 6.37
CA LYS A 73 11.58 14.16 7.31
C LYS A 73 11.74 12.99 8.29
N THR A 74 10.62 12.39 8.70
CA THR A 74 10.57 11.29 9.68
C THR A 74 10.48 9.92 9.04
N MET A 75 10.21 9.84 7.74
CA MET A 75 10.01 8.56 7.08
C MET A 75 10.41 8.64 5.60
N MET A 76 11.42 7.85 5.24
CA MET A 76 11.79 7.60 3.86
C MET A 76 11.63 6.10 3.59
N VAL A 77 10.83 5.73 2.60
CA VAL A 77 10.58 4.31 2.29
C VAL A 77 10.59 4.09 0.78
N SER A 78 11.43 3.16 0.35
CA SER A 78 11.51 2.69 -1.03
C SER A 78 11.05 1.24 -1.09
N ILE A 79 10.19 0.90 -2.04
CA ILE A 79 9.69 -0.46 -2.21
C ILE A 79 9.82 -0.95 -3.66
N SER A 80 9.87 -2.27 -3.81
CA SER A 80 9.81 -2.95 -5.11
C SER A 80 8.70 -4.00 -5.02
N PRO A 81 7.46 -3.65 -5.38
CA PRO A 81 6.32 -4.56 -5.36
C PRO A 81 6.31 -5.47 -6.59
N ASP A 82 5.79 -6.68 -6.45
CA ASP A 82 5.40 -7.58 -7.55
C ASP A 82 4.11 -8.28 -7.14
N PHE A 83 2.99 -7.81 -7.65
CA PHE A 83 1.66 -8.30 -7.33
C PHE A 83 0.95 -8.88 -8.54
N ARG A 84 0.17 -9.92 -8.28
CA ARG A 84 -0.89 -10.40 -9.18
C ARG A 84 -2.22 -10.24 -8.48
N ILE A 85 -3.13 -9.53 -9.14
CA ILE A 85 -4.46 -9.22 -8.62
C ILE A 85 -5.47 -9.80 -9.61
N THR A 86 -6.39 -10.60 -9.09
CA THR A 86 -7.55 -11.07 -9.85
C THR A 86 -8.81 -10.58 -9.16
N ILE A 87 -9.72 -9.98 -9.92
CA ILE A 87 -11.04 -9.57 -9.46
C ILE A 87 -12.08 -10.31 -10.30
N ASP A 88 -12.90 -11.09 -9.61
CA ASP A 88 -13.94 -11.91 -10.22
C ASP A 88 -15.18 -11.88 -9.32
N PRO A 89 -16.38 -11.60 -9.86
CA PRO A 89 -17.61 -11.54 -9.06
C PRO A 89 -17.93 -12.81 -8.28
N ALA A 90 -17.48 -13.98 -8.76
CA ALA A 90 -17.73 -15.27 -8.10
C ALA A 90 -16.73 -15.58 -6.98
N SER A 91 -15.45 -15.20 -7.14
CA SER A 91 -14.38 -15.52 -6.19
C SER A 91 -13.92 -14.32 -5.36
N GLY A 92 -14.37 -13.12 -5.73
CA GLY A 92 -13.97 -11.88 -5.07
C GLY A 92 -12.64 -11.33 -5.57
N ILE A 93 -11.89 -10.71 -4.66
CA ILE A 93 -10.57 -10.12 -4.94
C ILE A 93 -9.51 -11.08 -4.40
N VAL A 94 -8.58 -11.46 -5.27
CA VAL A 94 -7.42 -12.27 -4.90
C VAL A 94 -6.15 -11.47 -5.17
N VAL A 95 -5.33 -11.26 -4.13
CA VAL A 95 -4.06 -10.53 -4.21
C VAL A 95 -2.94 -11.46 -3.76
N ASN A 96 -2.01 -11.77 -4.66
CA ASN A 96 -0.82 -12.54 -4.35
C ASN A 96 0.42 -11.76 -4.78
N GLY A 97 1.46 -11.80 -3.97
CA GLY A 97 2.71 -11.17 -4.38
C GLY A 97 3.67 -10.91 -3.24
N LYS A 98 4.65 -10.10 -3.56
CA LYS A 98 5.71 -9.71 -2.62
C LYS A 98 6.02 -8.23 -2.71
N ILE A 99 6.50 -7.70 -1.60
CA ILE A 99 7.08 -6.36 -1.50
C ILE A 99 8.52 -6.53 -1.01
N GLN A 100 9.48 -6.16 -1.80
CA GLN A 100 10.83 -5.95 -1.29
C GLN A 100 10.95 -4.50 -0.80
N VAL A 101 11.57 -4.31 0.36
CA VAL A 101 11.85 -3.00 0.94
C VAL A 101 13.37 -2.79 0.93
N PRO A 102 13.96 -2.39 -0.22
CA PRO A 102 15.42 -2.26 -0.33
C PRO A 102 15.97 -1.21 0.63
N LYS A 103 15.20 -0.15 0.90
CA LYS A 103 15.62 0.95 1.76
C LYS A 103 14.44 1.52 2.52
N ALA A 104 14.58 1.66 3.83
CA ALA A 104 13.69 2.45 4.65
C ALA A 104 14.48 3.13 5.77
N ASN A 105 14.10 4.36 6.11
CA ASN A 105 14.60 5.09 7.26
C ASN A 105 13.40 5.68 7.97
N ILE A 106 13.04 5.14 9.13
CA ILE A 106 11.89 5.53 9.91
C ILE A 106 12.43 6.13 11.21
N SER A 107 12.15 7.42 11.42
CA SER A 107 12.55 8.16 12.62
C SER A 107 11.31 8.61 13.38
N ILE A 108 11.14 8.16 14.60
CA ILE A 108 10.09 8.67 15.48
C ILE A 108 10.70 9.84 16.28
N PRO A 109 10.23 11.08 16.08
CA PRO A 109 10.69 12.21 16.86
C PRO A 109 10.32 12.00 18.34
N ASP A 110 11.16 12.58 19.20
CA ASP A 110 10.88 12.59 20.64
C ASP A 110 9.60 13.37 20.90
N MET A 111 8.55 12.71 21.32
CA MET A 111 7.29 13.32 21.74
C MET A 111 7.28 13.64 23.25
N SER A 112 8.45 13.68 23.89
CA SER A 112 8.61 14.01 25.31
C SER A 112 8.45 15.52 25.64
N GLY A 113 8.11 16.35 24.64
CA GLY A 113 7.47 17.63 24.91
C GLY A 113 6.06 17.39 25.39
N GLY A 114 5.90 17.13 26.68
CA GLY A 114 4.58 17.00 27.28
C GLY A 114 3.72 18.17 26.84
N VAL A 115 2.53 17.89 26.34
CA VAL A 115 1.47 18.88 26.37
C VAL A 115 1.36 19.24 27.84
N GLU A 116 1.85 20.41 28.25
CA GLU A 116 1.46 20.99 29.54
C GLU A 116 -0.05 21.06 29.51
N ILE A 117 -0.68 20.14 30.22
CA ILE A 117 -2.12 20.18 30.44
C ILE A 117 -2.29 21.45 31.26
N SER A 118 -2.77 22.52 30.62
CA SER A 118 -3.22 23.71 31.31
C SER A 118 -4.22 23.27 32.37
N ASP A 119 -4.10 23.76 33.61
CA ASP A 119 -4.99 23.47 34.72
C ASP A 119 -6.49 23.78 34.41
N ASP A 120 -6.76 24.33 33.26
CA ASP A 120 -8.07 24.74 32.78
C ASP A 120 -8.77 23.67 31.90
N VAL A 121 -8.18 22.46 31.76
CA VAL A 121 -8.81 21.34 31.05
C VAL A 121 -9.73 20.57 31.99
N VAL A 122 -10.99 20.95 32.03
CA VAL A 122 -12.06 20.11 32.61
C VAL A 122 -12.21 18.88 31.72
N ILE A 123 -11.70 17.74 32.19
CA ILE A 123 -11.96 16.43 31.55
C ILE A 123 -13.44 16.13 31.73
N VAL A 124 -14.27 16.46 30.76
CA VAL A 124 -15.62 15.96 30.66
C VAL A 124 -15.49 14.50 30.21
N ASN A 125 -15.58 13.57 31.12
CA ASN A 125 -15.76 12.16 30.81
C ASN A 125 -17.16 11.98 30.18
N GLU A 126 -17.29 12.32 28.91
CA GLU A 126 -18.31 11.67 28.10
C GLU A 126 -17.85 10.24 27.91
N GLU A 127 -18.46 9.34 28.69
CA GLU A 127 -18.53 7.93 28.37
C GLU A 127 -19.29 7.78 27.02
N THR A 128 -18.66 8.24 25.95
CA THR A 128 -19.02 7.80 24.63
C THR A 128 -18.61 6.33 24.59
N GLN A 129 -19.56 5.46 24.93
CA GLN A 129 -19.49 4.06 24.55
C GLN A 129 -19.09 4.03 23.08
N LYS A 130 -17.79 3.91 22.81
CA LYS A 130 -17.30 3.47 21.51
C LYS A 130 -17.89 2.09 21.33
N LYS A 131 -19.10 2.00 20.76
CA LYS A 131 -19.53 0.78 20.09
C LYS A 131 -18.33 0.35 19.26
N PRO A 132 -17.84 -0.88 19.40
CA PRO A 132 -16.83 -1.39 18.49
C PRO A 132 -17.40 -1.10 17.10
N LEU A 133 -16.66 -0.35 16.28
CA LEU A 133 -17.01 -0.26 14.87
C LEU A 133 -17.06 -1.72 14.43
N ALA A 134 -18.30 -2.21 14.24
CA ALA A 134 -18.47 -3.51 13.61
C ALA A 134 -17.65 -3.43 12.33
N ALA A 135 -16.65 -4.29 12.21
CA ALA A 135 -15.85 -4.36 11.02
C ALA A 135 -16.84 -4.51 9.87
N VAL A 136 -17.02 -3.45 9.09
CA VAL A 136 -17.87 -3.50 7.90
C VAL A 136 -17.17 -4.51 7.02
N GLU A 137 -17.71 -5.72 6.97
CA GLU A 137 -17.18 -6.74 6.06
C GLU A 137 -17.15 -6.11 4.67
N PRO A 138 -16.02 -6.14 3.97
CA PRO A 138 -15.97 -5.60 2.62
C PRO A 138 -17.04 -6.32 1.80
N PRO A 139 -17.82 -5.61 1.00
CA PRO A 139 -18.92 -6.20 0.23
C PRO A 139 -18.45 -7.27 -0.75
N VAL A 140 -17.15 -7.32 -1.00
CA VAL A 140 -16.49 -8.30 -1.90
C VAL A 140 -15.43 -9.08 -1.10
N PRO A 141 -15.46 -10.43 -1.11
CA PRO A 141 -14.48 -11.24 -0.41
C PRO A 141 -13.05 -10.92 -0.84
N LEU A 142 -12.15 -10.67 0.13
CA LEU A 142 -10.73 -10.41 -0.12
C LEU A 142 -9.91 -11.61 0.36
N ASN A 143 -9.09 -12.15 -0.54
CA ASN A 143 -8.05 -13.11 -0.24
C ASN A 143 -6.70 -12.48 -0.58
N ALA A 144 -5.83 -12.31 0.38
CA ALA A 144 -4.49 -11.77 0.15
C ALA A 144 -3.43 -12.68 0.75
N ASN A 145 -2.34 -12.84 0.01
CA ASN A 145 -1.11 -13.49 0.47
C ASN A 145 0.07 -12.65 0.00
N ILE A 146 0.62 -11.86 0.92
CA ILE A 146 1.64 -10.85 0.62
C ILE A 146 2.87 -11.13 1.47
N GLU A 147 3.99 -11.39 0.82
CA GLU A 147 5.29 -11.50 1.45
C GLU A 147 5.99 -10.13 1.45
N ILE A 148 6.47 -9.69 2.60
CA ILE A 148 7.26 -8.46 2.76
C ILE A 148 8.68 -8.87 3.14
N LEU A 149 9.66 -8.48 2.34
CA LEU A 149 11.08 -8.79 2.55
C LEU A 149 11.87 -7.52 2.79
N LEU A 150 12.52 -7.43 3.93
CA LEU A 150 13.38 -6.31 4.29
C LEU A 150 14.78 -6.49 3.70
N GLY A 151 15.24 -5.49 2.98
CA GLY A 151 16.59 -5.43 2.43
C GLY A 151 17.62 -4.96 3.45
N ASP A 152 18.82 -4.69 2.95
CA ASP A 152 19.96 -4.38 3.80
C ASP A 152 19.97 -2.97 4.39
N LYS A 153 19.16 -2.05 3.87
CA LYS A 153 19.17 -0.62 4.25
C LYS A 153 17.86 -0.21 4.92
N VAL A 154 17.35 -1.04 5.85
CA VAL A 154 16.14 -0.76 6.60
C VAL A 154 16.50 -0.41 8.02
N TYR A 155 16.27 0.86 8.41
CA TYR A 155 16.62 1.39 9.72
C TYR A 155 15.40 1.99 10.42
N PHE A 156 15.35 1.73 11.71
CA PHE A 156 14.42 2.37 12.62
C PHE A 156 15.21 3.15 13.67
N LYS A 157 14.84 4.40 13.91
CA LYS A 157 15.51 5.29 14.84
C LYS A 157 14.49 6.00 15.72
N ASN A 158 14.80 6.14 16.98
CA ASN A 158 14.21 7.11 17.89
C ASN A 158 15.34 7.74 18.73
N LYS A 159 15.00 8.51 19.77
CA LYS A 159 15.96 9.16 20.64
C LYS A 159 17.01 8.18 21.23
N ASP A 160 16.56 6.99 21.66
CA ASP A 160 17.37 6.06 22.43
C ASP A 160 17.77 4.81 21.64
N VAL A 161 17.15 4.59 20.46
CA VAL A 161 17.29 3.36 19.69
C VAL A 161 17.64 3.67 18.25
N ASN A 162 18.68 3.00 17.73
CA ASN A 162 19.02 3.00 16.32
C ASN A 162 19.31 1.55 15.90
N ILE A 163 18.34 0.93 15.22
CA ILE A 163 18.41 -0.48 14.86
C ILE A 163 18.27 -0.66 13.34
N ARG A 164 18.93 -1.68 12.85
CA ARG A 164 18.76 -2.19 11.49
C ARG A 164 17.81 -3.38 11.54
N LEU A 165 16.76 -3.33 10.72
CA LEU A 165 15.79 -4.40 10.61
C LEU A 165 16.14 -5.31 9.43
N LYS A 166 15.98 -6.62 9.62
CA LYS A 166 16.16 -7.66 8.60
C LYS A 166 15.10 -8.72 8.76
N GLY A 167 14.86 -9.47 7.68
CA GLY A 167 13.95 -10.59 7.68
C GLY A 167 12.75 -10.35 6.77
N GLY A 168 11.71 -11.12 6.99
CA GLY A 168 10.49 -11.02 6.20
C GLY A 168 9.27 -11.36 7.04
N ILE A 169 8.11 -10.98 6.54
CA ILE A 169 6.82 -11.28 7.12
C ILE A 169 5.85 -11.63 6.00
N THR A 170 5.05 -12.65 6.21
CA THR A 170 3.96 -13.00 5.29
C THR A 170 2.64 -12.61 5.92
N ILE A 171 1.87 -11.78 5.23
CA ILE A 171 0.54 -11.32 5.62
C ILE A 171 -0.48 -12.14 4.82
N ILE A 172 -1.40 -12.77 5.55
CA ILE A 172 -2.46 -13.59 4.95
C ILE A 172 -3.82 -13.04 5.40
N GLU A 173 -4.60 -12.58 4.45
CA GLU A 173 -5.99 -12.18 4.63
C GLU A 173 -6.92 -13.21 3.97
N ARG A 174 -7.96 -13.60 4.69
CA ARG A 174 -9.00 -14.51 4.17
C ARG A 174 -10.37 -14.04 4.63
N PRO A 175 -11.41 -14.17 3.79
CA PRO A 175 -12.76 -13.80 4.17
C PRO A 175 -13.17 -14.47 5.48
N LYS A 176 -13.79 -13.69 6.38
CA LYS A 176 -14.32 -14.17 7.67
C LYS A 176 -13.27 -14.79 8.62
N ARG A 177 -12.01 -14.51 8.43
CA ARG A 177 -10.92 -14.94 9.33
C ARG A 177 -10.11 -13.74 9.77
N PRO A 178 -9.53 -13.76 10.97
CA PRO A 178 -8.59 -12.72 11.40
C PRO A 178 -7.40 -12.65 10.48
N LEU A 179 -6.89 -11.43 10.25
CA LEU A 179 -5.62 -11.20 9.56
C LEU A 179 -4.51 -11.99 10.28
N THR A 180 -3.71 -12.72 9.53
CA THR A 180 -2.62 -13.52 10.06
C THR A 180 -1.29 -12.99 9.53
N ALA A 181 -0.30 -12.84 10.40
CA ALA A 181 1.06 -12.50 10.05
C ALA A 181 2.00 -13.61 10.55
N LYS A 182 2.94 -14.02 9.68
CA LYS A 182 3.99 -15.02 9.99
C LYS A 182 5.33 -14.44 9.56
N GLY A 183 6.30 -14.45 10.46
CA GLY A 183 7.68 -14.03 10.21
C GLY A 183 8.68 -15.08 10.57
#